data_a3b510cbe8999492554b7261c5097ae5
#
_entry.id   a3b510cbe8999492554b7261c5097ae5
#
_cell.length_a   1.000
_cell.length_b   1.000
_cell.length_c   1.000
_cell.angle_alpha   90.00
_cell.angle_beta   90.00
_cell.angle_gamma   90.00
#
_symmetry.space_group_name_H-M   'P 1'
#
loop_
_entity.id
_entity.type
_entity.pdbx_description
1 polymer ?
#
loop_
_entity_poly.entity_id
_entity_poly.type
_entity_poly.pdbx_seq_one_letter_code
_entity_poly.pdbx_strand_id
1 'polypeptide(L)'
;AEDPNTTKDFLIKIERFATTMVFDMKEWGEKDPVGLTSSNDAAALLPLMGIIMPEEPAGPVVKAADGAARITTFKTLTKDGHNPTLVPAITAGTLFTGVFSINISSTLKSTKFGLPYNKKPSKFSFTYKYTPGSPVYQSVEKDGRNHAVLVDDKDLDQCSIAAYLFEVSSYDETLDGTNVNTSSKVILKAELTDGTAKSDYQE
;
A
#
# COMPACT_ATOMS: atom_id res chain seq x y z
N ALA A 1 44.22 12.39 34.55
CA ALA A 1 44.45 11.00 34.14
C ALA A 1 43.09 10.29 34.23
N GLU A 2 42.56 9.82 33.12
CA GLU A 2 41.34 9.00 33.12
C GLU A 2 41.67 7.63 33.75
N ASP A 3 40.78 7.18 34.61
CA ASP A 3 40.86 5.86 35.22
C ASP A 3 40.80 4.77 34.12
N PRO A 4 41.84 3.94 33.96
CA PRO A 4 41.86 2.90 32.95
C PRO A 4 40.86 1.75 33.19
N ASN A 5 40.12 1.79 34.31
CA ASN A 5 39.12 0.80 34.69
C ASN A 5 37.68 1.23 34.49
N THR A 6 37.40 2.31 33.78
CA THR A 6 36.02 2.63 33.40
C THR A 6 35.47 1.57 32.48
N THR A 7 34.70 0.62 33.03
CA THR A 7 33.90 -0.32 32.28
C THR A 7 32.84 0.49 31.51
N LYS A 8 32.97 0.55 30.19
CA LYS A 8 31.89 1.10 29.35
C LYS A 8 30.83 0.03 29.22
N ASP A 9 29.69 0.25 29.82
CA ASP A 9 28.52 -0.61 29.62
C ASP A 9 28.03 -0.43 28.17
N PHE A 10 28.17 -1.46 27.36
CA PHE A 10 27.58 -1.52 26.04
C PHE A 10 26.19 -2.17 26.14
N LEU A 11 25.16 -1.40 25.88
CA LEU A 11 23.81 -1.92 25.69
C LEU A 11 23.74 -2.60 24.32
N ILE A 12 23.81 -3.93 24.29
CA ILE A 12 23.55 -4.71 23.10
C ILE A 12 22.06 -4.98 23.02
N LYS A 13 21.35 -4.30 22.16
CA LYS A 13 19.96 -4.59 21.83
C LYS A 13 19.90 -5.78 20.89
N ILE A 14 19.48 -6.94 21.38
CA ILE A 14 19.24 -8.12 20.54
C ILE A 14 17.78 -8.05 20.08
N GLU A 15 17.58 -7.74 18.81
CA GLU A 15 16.25 -7.79 18.20
C GLU A 15 15.98 -9.22 17.71
N ARG A 16 14.88 -9.79 18.20
CA ARG A 16 14.37 -11.08 17.73
C ARG A 16 13.19 -10.83 16.82
N PHE A 17 13.33 -11.16 15.55
CA PHE A 17 12.23 -11.10 14.61
C PHE A 17 11.36 -12.36 14.74
N ALA A 18 10.04 -12.16 14.63
CA ALA A 18 9.08 -13.25 14.64
C ALA A 18 9.33 -14.19 13.44
N THR A 19 9.09 -15.48 13.63
CA THR A 19 9.11 -16.46 12.54
C THR A 19 7.86 -16.35 11.65
N THR A 20 6.77 -15.80 12.20
CA THR A 20 5.51 -15.54 11.53
C THR A 20 5.12 -14.09 11.75
N MET A 21 4.81 -13.38 10.69
CA MET A 21 4.16 -12.06 10.73
C MET A 21 2.67 -12.25 10.49
N VAL A 22 1.84 -11.66 11.35
CA VAL A 22 0.37 -11.73 11.25
C VAL A 22 -0.20 -10.33 11.32
N PHE A 23 -1.05 -9.99 10.38
CA PHE A 23 -1.81 -8.74 10.32
C PHE A 23 -3.29 -9.12 10.33
N ASP A 24 -3.90 -9.18 11.50
CA ASP A 24 -5.26 -9.72 11.69
C ASP A 24 -6.37 -8.66 11.64
N MET A 25 -6.02 -7.40 11.38
CA MET A 25 -6.94 -6.25 11.27
C MET A 25 -7.79 -5.96 12.51
N LYS A 26 -7.50 -6.60 13.66
CA LYS A 26 -8.28 -6.39 14.89
C LYS A 26 -8.09 -5.03 15.51
N GLU A 27 -6.85 -4.56 15.49
CA GLU A 27 -6.46 -3.29 16.07
C GLU A 27 -6.23 -2.26 14.96
N TRP A 28 -6.77 -1.08 15.16
CA TRP A 28 -6.65 0.06 14.25
C TRP A 28 -6.07 1.24 15.00
N GLY A 29 -5.11 1.91 14.37
CA GLY A 29 -4.68 3.24 14.74
C GLY A 29 -5.71 4.28 14.31
N GLU A 30 -5.30 5.53 14.20
CA GLU A 30 -6.19 6.62 13.77
C GLU A 30 -6.72 6.42 12.34
N LYS A 31 -5.91 5.88 11.44
CA LYS A 31 -6.22 5.76 10.00
C LYS A 31 -6.08 4.34 9.46
N ASP A 32 -5.16 3.57 9.99
CA ASP A 32 -4.73 2.30 9.43
C ASP A 32 -4.75 1.16 10.45
N PRO A 33 -4.84 -0.10 9.99
CA PRO A 33 -4.62 -1.25 10.86
C PRO A 33 -3.21 -1.22 11.45
N VAL A 34 -3.06 -1.61 12.70
CA VAL A 34 -1.76 -1.65 13.37
C VAL A 34 -0.78 -2.53 12.60
N GLY A 35 0.43 -2.00 12.35
CA GLY A 35 1.49 -2.68 11.61
C GLY A 35 1.41 -2.56 10.08
N LEU A 36 0.39 -1.90 9.57
CA LEU A 36 0.22 -1.61 8.15
C LEU A 36 0.10 -0.12 7.90
N THR A 37 0.37 0.28 6.69
CA THR A 37 0.19 1.65 6.17
C THR A 37 -0.68 1.58 4.93
N SER A 38 -1.47 2.60 4.69
CA SER A 38 -2.37 2.64 3.54
C SER A 38 -2.17 3.86 2.66
N SER A 39 -2.94 3.92 1.58
CA SER A 39 -3.08 5.11 0.73
C SER A 39 -3.91 6.24 1.38
N ASN A 40 -4.39 6.09 2.62
CA ASN A 40 -5.14 7.12 3.33
C ASN A 40 -4.34 8.41 3.53
N ASP A 41 -3.03 8.29 3.79
CA ASP A 41 -2.16 9.47 3.91
C ASP A 41 -2.05 10.26 2.60
N ALA A 42 -1.99 9.58 1.46
CA ALA A 42 -2.06 10.22 0.16
C ALA A 42 -3.43 10.86 -0.07
N ALA A 43 -4.50 10.14 0.23
CA ALA A 43 -5.88 10.61 0.05
C ALA A 43 -6.20 11.85 0.90
N ALA A 44 -5.65 11.96 2.11
CA ALA A 44 -5.81 13.13 2.97
C ALA A 44 -5.29 14.44 2.35
N LEU A 45 -4.41 14.36 1.36
CA LEU A 45 -3.87 15.53 0.65
C LEU A 45 -4.75 15.96 -0.53
N LEU A 46 -5.59 15.09 -1.05
CA LEU A 46 -6.39 15.34 -2.25
C LEU A 46 -7.31 16.57 -2.12
N PRO A 47 -8.01 16.80 -1.00
CA PRO A 47 -8.82 18.00 -0.82
C PRO A 47 -8.01 19.30 -0.86
N LEU A 48 -6.75 19.26 -0.39
CA LEU A 48 -5.83 20.43 -0.44
C LEU A 48 -5.43 20.75 -1.89
N MET A 49 -5.49 19.77 -2.78
CA MET A 49 -5.23 19.91 -4.21
C MET A 49 -6.53 20.23 -5.00
N GLY A 50 -7.64 20.51 -4.31
CA GLY A 50 -8.93 20.80 -4.93
C GLY A 50 -9.65 19.57 -5.49
N ILE A 51 -9.25 18.36 -5.08
CA ILE A 51 -9.86 17.11 -5.52
C ILE A 51 -11.01 16.76 -4.59
N ILE A 52 -12.11 16.28 -5.17
CA ILE A 52 -13.27 15.81 -4.42
C ILE A 52 -13.02 14.36 -4.00
N MET A 53 -13.19 14.10 -2.71
CA MET A 53 -13.22 12.74 -2.17
C MET A 53 -14.67 12.25 -2.13
N PRO A 54 -14.93 10.96 -2.36
CA PRO A 54 -16.25 10.39 -2.15
C PRO A 54 -16.62 10.49 -0.66
N GLU A 55 -17.91 10.66 -0.38
CA GLU A 55 -18.40 10.65 1.01
C GLU A 55 -18.34 9.24 1.61
N GLU A 56 -18.58 8.23 0.79
CA GLU A 56 -18.53 6.83 1.18
C GLU A 56 -17.78 5.98 0.12
N PRO A 57 -16.77 5.20 0.54
CA PRO A 57 -16.17 5.20 1.89
C PRO A 57 -15.39 6.49 2.17
N ALA A 58 -15.24 6.84 3.44
CA ALA A 58 -14.53 8.04 3.88
C ALA A 58 -13.03 8.10 3.52
N GLY A 59 -12.54 7.10 2.82
CA GLY A 59 -11.17 6.99 2.33
C GLY A 59 -10.95 5.73 1.53
N PRO A 60 -9.77 5.58 0.89
CA PRO A 60 -9.44 4.40 0.10
C PRO A 60 -9.29 3.12 0.94
N VAL A 61 -8.99 3.24 2.22
CA VAL A 61 -8.94 2.11 3.17
C VAL A 61 -9.70 2.48 4.43
N VAL A 62 -10.71 1.70 4.77
CA VAL A 62 -11.53 1.91 5.98
C VAL A 62 -11.76 0.61 6.71
N LYS A 63 -12.04 0.70 8.02
CA LYS A 63 -12.47 -0.46 8.81
C LYS A 63 -13.89 -0.83 8.43
N ALA A 64 -14.08 -2.05 7.96
CA ALA A 64 -15.40 -2.60 7.67
C ALA A 64 -16.13 -3.01 8.95
N ALA A 65 -17.45 -3.19 8.88
CA ALA A 65 -18.27 -3.58 10.03
C ALA A 65 -17.88 -4.95 10.62
N ASP A 66 -17.34 -5.84 9.80
CA ASP A 66 -16.84 -7.16 10.21
C ASP A 66 -15.39 -7.12 10.74
N GLY A 67 -14.79 -5.92 10.81
CA GLY A 67 -13.44 -5.69 11.32
C GLY A 67 -12.33 -5.78 10.26
N ALA A 68 -12.64 -6.22 9.06
CA ALA A 68 -11.67 -6.28 7.97
C ALA A 68 -11.23 -4.89 7.47
N ALA A 69 -10.14 -4.82 6.74
CA ALA A 69 -9.78 -3.63 5.97
C ALA A 69 -10.51 -3.66 4.62
N ARG A 70 -11.41 -2.70 4.40
CA ARG A 70 -12.06 -2.47 3.11
C ARG A 70 -11.20 -1.53 2.29
N ILE A 71 -10.72 -2.02 1.15
CA ILE A 71 -9.87 -1.28 0.20
C ILE A 71 -10.73 -0.94 -1.02
N THR A 72 -10.73 0.33 -1.43
CA THR A 72 -11.61 0.82 -2.50
C THR A 72 -10.84 1.64 -3.50
N THR A 73 -11.05 1.37 -4.79
CA THR A 73 -10.62 2.22 -5.90
C THR A 73 -11.69 3.25 -6.21
N PHE A 74 -11.30 4.49 -6.48
CA PHE A 74 -12.25 5.56 -6.80
C PHE A 74 -11.72 6.48 -7.92
N LYS A 75 -12.66 7.16 -8.58
CA LYS A 75 -12.36 8.16 -9.60
C LYS A 75 -12.06 9.50 -8.91
N THR A 76 -10.96 10.12 -9.29
CA THR A 76 -10.55 11.44 -8.81
C THR A 76 -10.98 12.53 -9.80
N LEU A 77 -11.68 13.55 -9.29
CA LEU A 77 -12.06 14.73 -10.04
C LEU A 77 -11.75 15.98 -9.21
N THR A 78 -11.41 17.06 -9.89
CA THR A 78 -11.29 18.37 -9.24
C THR A 78 -12.67 18.97 -8.96
N LYS A 79 -12.75 19.93 -8.03
CA LYS A 79 -14.02 20.59 -7.65
C LYS A 79 -14.72 21.28 -8.81
N ASP A 80 -13.98 21.72 -9.81
CA ASP A 80 -14.49 22.30 -11.05
C ASP A 80 -14.85 21.25 -12.12
N GLY A 81 -14.77 19.96 -11.79
CA GLY A 81 -15.09 18.84 -12.68
C GLY A 81 -14.03 18.52 -13.72
N HIS A 82 -12.86 19.16 -13.65
CA HIS A 82 -11.76 18.87 -14.55
C HIS A 82 -10.97 17.62 -14.13
N ASN A 83 -10.18 17.10 -15.05
CA ASN A 83 -9.25 16.01 -14.76
C ASN A 83 -8.06 16.51 -13.93
N PRO A 84 -7.59 15.75 -12.96
CA PRO A 84 -6.45 16.14 -12.13
C PRO A 84 -5.13 16.17 -12.92
N THR A 85 -4.18 17.00 -12.47
CA THR A 85 -2.86 17.14 -13.09
C THR A 85 -1.77 16.36 -12.37
N LEU A 86 -1.82 16.33 -11.03
CA LEU A 86 -0.74 15.80 -10.20
C LEU A 86 -1.01 14.38 -9.69
N VAL A 87 -2.25 13.93 -9.74
CA VAL A 87 -2.64 12.61 -9.25
C VAL A 87 -3.36 11.82 -10.33
N PRO A 88 -3.35 10.49 -10.30
CA PRO A 88 -4.10 9.68 -11.25
C PRO A 88 -5.58 9.99 -11.24
N ALA A 89 -6.25 9.89 -12.39
CA ALA A 89 -7.71 10.04 -12.49
C ALA A 89 -8.47 8.86 -11.88
N ILE A 90 -7.81 7.74 -11.75
CA ILE A 90 -8.27 6.55 -10.99
C ILE A 90 -7.25 6.29 -9.90
N THR A 91 -7.70 6.31 -8.66
CA THR A 91 -6.86 6.10 -7.48
C THR A 91 -7.25 4.80 -6.80
N ALA A 92 -6.34 3.85 -6.82
CA ALA A 92 -6.50 2.59 -6.14
C ALA A 92 -6.27 2.74 -4.63
N GLY A 93 -7.14 2.13 -3.84
CA GLY A 93 -6.84 1.87 -2.44
C GLY A 93 -5.72 0.87 -2.33
N THR A 94 -4.78 1.11 -1.42
CA THR A 94 -3.65 0.23 -1.16
C THR A 94 -3.40 0.09 0.33
N LEU A 95 -3.00 -1.12 0.75
CA LEU A 95 -2.60 -1.44 2.12
C LEU A 95 -1.29 -2.22 2.05
N PHE A 96 -0.28 -1.82 2.80
CA PHE A 96 1.05 -2.38 2.67
C PHE A 96 1.85 -2.33 3.98
N THR A 97 2.92 -3.10 4.05
CA THR A 97 3.93 -3.01 5.11
C THR A 97 4.98 -1.97 4.74
N GLY A 98 5.26 -1.05 5.64
CA GLY A 98 6.22 0.03 5.42
C GLY A 98 5.69 1.39 5.87
N VAL A 99 6.13 2.46 5.22
CA VAL A 99 5.72 3.83 5.55
C VAL A 99 5.36 4.62 4.30
N PHE A 100 4.47 5.60 4.48
CA PHE A 100 4.16 6.58 3.45
C PHE A 100 5.01 7.84 3.69
N SER A 101 5.68 8.32 2.64
CA SER A 101 6.47 9.55 2.68
C SER A 101 6.25 10.33 1.40
N ILE A 102 5.62 11.50 1.52
CA ILE A 102 5.20 12.31 0.36
C ILE A 102 6.38 12.60 -0.56
N ASN A 103 6.23 12.23 -1.84
CA ASN A 103 7.13 12.62 -2.91
C ASN A 103 6.33 13.28 -4.03
N ILE A 104 6.40 14.60 -4.12
CA ILE A 104 5.61 15.39 -5.07
C ILE A 104 6.07 15.18 -6.52
N SER A 105 7.35 14.88 -6.73
CA SER A 105 7.91 14.68 -8.06
C SER A 105 7.57 13.31 -8.67
N SER A 106 7.22 12.34 -7.81
CA SER A 106 6.82 10.99 -8.23
C SER A 106 5.98 10.36 -7.16
N THR A 107 4.68 10.28 -7.38
CA THR A 107 3.72 9.70 -6.43
C THR A 107 4.03 8.24 -6.07
N LEU A 108 4.55 7.47 -7.03
CA LEU A 108 4.97 6.08 -6.82
C LEU A 108 6.14 5.95 -5.83
N LYS A 109 6.95 6.99 -5.65
CA LYS A 109 8.03 7.03 -4.66
C LYS A 109 7.55 7.37 -3.25
N SER A 110 6.29 7.70 -3.08
CA SER A 110 5.72 8.01 -1.75
C SER A 110 5.51 6.76 -0.89
N THR A 111 5.29 5.62 -1.48
CA THR A 111 5.25 4.33 -0.77
C THR A 111 6.64 3.80 -0.53
N LYS A 112 6.96 3.53 0.74
CA LYS A 112 8.23 2.92 1.15
C LYS A 112 7.91 1.54 1.72
N PHE A 113 8.08 0.52 0.88
CA PHE A 113 7.73 -0.86 1.22
C PHE A 113 8.81 -1.52 2.06
N GLY A 114 8.39 -2.30 3.02
CA GLY A 114 9.21 -3.23 3.77
C GLY A 114 9.10 -3.07 5.29
N LEU A 115 9.22 -4.19 5.95
CA LEU A 115 9.47 -4.30 7.39
C LEU A 115 10.67 -5.23 7.58
N PRO A 116 11.55 -4.96 8.57
CA PRO A 116 12.67 -5.84 8.84
C PRO A 116 12.24 -7.27 9.16
N TYR A 117 12.78 -8.23 8.40
CA TYR A 117 12.50 -9.64 8.55
C TYR A 117 13.74 -10.46 8.22
N ASN A 118 14.17 -11.33 9.12
CA ASN A 118 15.43 -12.09 8.97
C ASN A 118 15.21 -13.61 8.88
N LYS A 119 14.01 -14.04 8.48
CA LYS A 119 13.69 -15.46 8.31
C LYS A 119 13.36 -15.74 6.84
N LYS A 120 13.38 -17.00 6.46
CA LYS A 120 12.93 -17.46 5.16
C LYS A 120 11.49 -17.97 5.29
N PRO A 121 10.48 -17.23 4.80
CA PRO A 121 9.10 -17.70 4.86
C PRO A 121 8.89 -18.86 3.90
N SER A 122 8.03 -19.79 4.27
CA SER A 122 7.63 -20.92 3.44
C SER A 122 6.19 -20.78 2.92
N LYS A 123 5.39 -19.91 3.54
CA LYS A 123 3.98 -19.69 3.19
C LYS A 123 3.64 -18.21 3.34
N PHE A 124 2.87 -17.70 2.39
CA PHE A 124 2.10 -16.47 2.48
C PHE A 124 0.63 -16.85 2.34
N SER A 125 -0.21 -16.44 3.28
CA SER A 125 -1.66 -16.65 3.23
C SER A 125 -2.39 -15.40 3.65
N PHE A 126 -3.59 -15.23 3.12
CA PHE A 126 -4.48 -14.11 3.42
C PHE A 126 -5.92 -14.55 3.19
N THR A 127 -6.82 -13.84 3.85
CA THR A 127 -8.26 -14.06 3.72
C THR A 127 -8.90 -12.81 3.13
N TYR A 128 -9.63 -12.93 2.04
CA TYR A 128 -10.19 -11.80 1.32
C TYR A 128 -11.58 -12.05 0.73
N LYS A 129 -12.31 -10.98 0.51
CA LYS A 129 -13.47 -10.90 -0.39
C LYS A 129 -13.13 -9.92 -1.50
N TYR A 130 -13.77 -10.05 -2.65
CA TYR A 130 -13.54 -9.15 -3.75
C TYR A 130 -14.80 -8.88 -4.56
N THR A 131 -15.01 -7.61 -4.87
CA THR A 131 -16.05 -7.16 -5.79
C THR A 131 -15.37 -6.39 -6.91
N PRO A 132 -15.27 -6.96 -8.12
CA PRO A 132 -14.68 -6.28 -9.26
C PRO A 132 -15.50 -5.04 -9.64
N GLY A 133 -14.81 -3.97 -10.02
CA GLY A 133 -15.42 -2.77 -10.57
C GLY A 133 -15.93 -3.03 -12.00
N SER A 134 -17.04 -2.40 -12.37
CA SER A 134 -17.57 -2.44 -13.74
C SER A 134 -18.32 -1.13 -14.02
N PRO A 135 -18.04 -0.44 -15.13
CA PRO A 135 -16.95 -0.70 -16.09
C PRO A 135 -15.56 -0.37 -15.52
N VAL A 136 -14.53 -0.93 -16.15
CA VAL A 136 -13.14 -0.72 -15.75
C VAL A 136 -12.56 0.52 -16.40
N TYR A 137 -11.88 1.34 -15.62
CA TYR A 137 -11.19 2.54 -16.10
C TYR A 137 -9.71 2.49 -15.72
N GLN A 138 -8.88 3.07 -16.56
CA GLN A 138 -7.49 3.36 -16.27
C GLN A 138 -7.20 4.85 -16.32
N SER A 139 -6.18 5.28 -15.59
CA SER A 139 -5.68 6.65 -15.67
C SER A 139 -4.66 6.77 -16.79
N VAL A 140 -4.91 7.69 -17.72
CA VAL A 140 -4.01 7.98 -18.85
C VAL A 140 -3.68 9.45 -18.83
N GLU A 141 -2.38 9.78 -18.87
CA GLU A 141 -1.94 11.16 -19.03
C GLU A 141 -2.11 11.61 -20.47
N LYS A 142 -2.81 12.73 -20.65
CA LYS A 142 -2.98 13.39 -21.94
C LYS A 142 -3.10 14.90 -21.75
N ASP A 143 -2.37 15.67 -22.55
CA ASP A 143 -2.38 17.14 -22.51
C ASP A 143 -2.07 17.71 -21.11
N GLY A 144 -1.14 17.07 -20.38
CA GLY A 144 -0.74 17.47 -19.03
C GLY A 144 -1.80 17.20 -17.93
N ARG A 145 -2.80 16.37 -18.22
CA ARG A 145 -3.86 15.97 -17.27
C ARG A 145 -4.05 14.46 -17.27
N ASN A 146 -4.51 13.93 -16.15
CA ASN A 146 -4.82 12.52 -15.99
C ASN A 146 -6.30 12.27 -16.29
N HIS A 147 -6.58 11.50 -17.32
CA HIS A 147 -7.93 11.16 -17.77
C HIS A 147 -8.31 9.74 -17.34
N ALA A 148 -9.54 9.58 -16.85
CA ALA A 148 -10.13 8.26 -16.68
C ALA A 148 -10.63 7.76 -18.04
N VAL A 149 -9.95 6.80 -18.61
CA VAL A 149 -10.27 6.20 -19.90
C VAL A 149 -10.86 4.82 -19.67
N LEU A 150 -11.99 4.55 -20.30
CA LEU A 150 -12.62 3.24 -20.28
C LEU A 150 -11.67 2.22 -20.91
N VAL A 151 -11.39 1.17 -20.19
CA VAL A 151 -10.73 -0.04 -20.72
C VAL A 151 -11.79 -0.87 -21.45
N ASP A 152 -11.40 -1.76 -22.33
CA ASP A 152 -12.32 -2.67 -23.03
C ASP A 152 -13.26 -3.31 -22.01
N ASP A 153 -14.57 -3.31 -22.32
CA ASP A 153 -15.62 -3.88 -21.46
C ASP A 153 -15.47 -5.38 -21.17
N LYS A 154 -14.55 -6.04 -21.88
CA LYS A 154 -14.15 -7.44 -21.66
C LYS A 154 -13.06 -7.61 -20.60
N ASP A 155 -12.34 -6.54 -20.29
CA ASP A 155 -11.33 -6.57 -19.23
C ASP A 155 -12.02 -6.55 -17.87
N LEU A 156 -11.68 -7.52 -17.04
CA LEU A 156 -12.17 -7.58 -15.67
C LEU A 156 -11.26 -6.75 -14.77
N ASP A 157 -11.88 -5.97 -13.89
CA ASP A 157 -11.15 -5.38 -12.76
C ASP A 157 -10.54 -6.50 -11.91
N GLN A 158 -9.31 -6.30 -11.46
CA GLN A 158 -8.56 -7.32 -10.72
C GLN A 158 -7.96 -6.72 -9.45
N CYS A 159 -8.10 -7.44 -8.35
CA CYS A 159 -7.29 -7.17 -7.18
C CYS A 159 -5.91 -7.84 -7.31
N SER A 160 -4.91 -7.23 -6.69
CA SER A 160 -3.57 -7.81 -6.57
C SER A 160 -3.17 -7.85 -5.10
N ILE A 161 -2.72 -9.01 -4.65
CA ILE A 161 -2.23 -9.25 -3.29
C ILE A 161 -0.87 -9.91 -3.43
N ALA A 162 0.17 -9.27 -2.88
CA ALA A 162 1.54 -9.75 -3.07
C ALA A 162 2.38 -9.65 -1.80
N ALA A 163 3.31 -10.58 -1.64
CA ALA A 163 4.37 -10.53 -0.67
C ALA A 163 5.73 -10.58 -1.39
N TYR A 164 6.60 -9.67 -1.00
CA TYR A 164 7.97 -9.59 -1.51
C TYR A 164 8.94 -9.72 -0.35
N LEU A 165 9.95 -10.58 -0.49
CA LEU A 165 11.12 -10.57 0.36
C LEU A 165 12.29 -10.02 -0.45
N PHE A 166 12.96 -9.01 0.06
CA PHE A 166 14.10 -8.41 -0.63
C PHE A 166 15.27 -8.20 0.33
N GLU A 167 16.47 -8.29 -0.21
CA GLU A 167 17.70 -8.07 0.53
C GLU A 167 17.94 -6.57 0.74
N VAL A 168 18.39 -6.22 1.94
CA VAL A 168 18.74 -4.85 2.31
C VAL A 168 20.13 -4.78 2.94
N SER A 169 20.80 -3.67 2.73
CA SER A 169 22.09 -3.39 3.33
C SER A 169 21.97 -2.68 4.68
N SER A 170 20.79 -2.08 4.95
CA SER A 170 20.47 -1.41 6.22
C SER A 170 18.98 -1.54 6.52
N TYR A 171 18.60 -1.30 7.78
CA TYR A 171 17.19 -1.33 8.21
C TYR A 171 16.33 -0.25 7.57
N ASP A 172 16.93 0.85 7.13
CA ASP A 172 16.22 1.98 6.54
C ASP A 172 16.02 1.82 5.03
N GLU A 173 16.59 0.77 4.44
CA GLU A 173 16.47 0.53 3.02
C GLU A 173 15.07 -0.02 2.68
N THR A 174 14.43 0.61 1.71
CA THR A 174 13.07 0.28 1.26
C THR A 174 13.03 0.14 -0.25
N LEU A 175 12.06 -0.59 -0.76
CA LEU A 175 11.62 -0.49 -2.15
C LEU A 175 10.42 0.45 -2.23
N ASP A 176 10.13 0.97 -3.40
CA ASP A 176 8.98 1.84 -3.63
C ASP A 176 8.17 1.40 -4.87
N GLY A 177 7.09 2.13 -5.18
CA GLY A 177 6.21 1.78 -6.29
C GLY A 177 6.87 1.81 -7.68
N THR A 178 8.08 2.39 -7.80
CA THR A 178 8.82 2.40 -9.07
C THR A 178 9.69 1.16 -9.27
N ASN A 179 10.05 0.45 -8.20
CA ASN A 179 11.07 -0.59 -8.29
C ASN A 179 10.71 -1.91 -7.59
N VAL A 180 9.65 -1.99 -6.80
CA VAL A 180 9.29 -3.22 -6.07
C VAL A 180 9.10 -4.44 -7.00
N ASN A 181 8.61 -4.22 -8.21
CA ASN A 181 8.38 -5.30 -9.18
C ASN A 181 9.63 -5.66 -10.02
N THR A 182 10.64 -4.81 -10.05
CA THR A 182 11.78 -4.93 -10.98
C THR A 182 13.14 -4.98 -10.30
N SER A 183 13.20 -4.72 -9.00
CA SER A 183 14.46 -4.70 -8.25
C SER A 183 15.11 -6.07 -8.21
N SER A 184 16.40 -6.13 -8.55
CA SER A 184 17.23 -7.33 -8.39
C SER A 184 17.42 -7.75 -6.93
N LYS A 185 17.07 -6.91 -5.97
CA LYS A 185 17.09 -7.23 -4.54
C LYS A 185 15.96 -8.16 -4.11
N VAL A 186 14.89 -8.27 -4.90
CA VAL A 186 13.77 -9.17 -4.61
C VAL A 186 14.23 -10.62 -4.79
N ILE A 187 14.26 -11.36 -3.69
CA ILE A 187 14.72 -12.76 -3.64
C ILE A 187 13.57 -13.76 -3.55
N LEU A 188 12.38 -13.31 -3.15
CA LEU A 188 11.16 -14.10 -3.10
C LEU A 188 9.96 -13.22 -3.43
N LYS A 189 9.04 -13.77 -4.22
CA LYS A 189 7.76 -13.15 -4.53
C LYS A 189 6.64 -14.20 -4.46
N ALA A 190 5.54 -13.85 -3.82
CA ALA A 190 4.27 -14.54 -3.92
C ALA A 190 3.20 -13.51 -4.31
N GLU A 191 2.39 -13.82 -5.31
CA GLU A 191 1.39 -12.89 -5.83
C GLU A 191 0.14 -13.64 -6.25
N LEU A 192 -1.01 -13.06 -5.91
CA LEU A 192 -2.32 -13.41 -6.46
C LEU A 192 -2.88 -12.20 -7.20
N THR A 193 -3.34 -12.41 -8.42
CA THR A 193 -4.17 -11.47 -9.16
C THR A 193 -5.50 -12.17 -9.44
N ASP A 194 -6.61 -11.59 -9.02
CA ASP A 194 -7.94 -12.20 -9.16
C ASP A 194 -8.98 -11.16 -9.60
N GLY A 195 -9.70 -11.47 -10.67
CA GLY A 195 -10.84 -10.69 -11.18
C GLY A 195 -12.20 -11.33 -10.86
N THR A 196 -12.22 -12.47 -10.14
CA THR A 196 -13.44 -13.19 -9.85
C THR A 196 -14.12 -12.64 -8.60
N ALA A 197 -15.40 -12.28 -8.68
CA ALA A 197 -16.17 -11.86 -7.53
C ALA A 197 -16.18 -12.95 -6.43
N LYS A 198 -15.93 -12.54 -5.20
CA LYS A 198 -15.93 -13.36 -3.98
C LYS A 198 -16.87 -12.72 -2.97
N SER A 199 -18.09 -13.24 -2.85
CA SER A 199 -19.09 -12.78 -1.86
C SER A 199 -18.70 -13.13 -0.43
N ASP A 200 -18.03 -14.27 -0.27
CA ASP A 200 -17.57 -14.79 1.01
C ASP A 200 -16.05 -14.77 1.10
N TYR A 201 -15.54 -14.75 2.33
CA TYR A 201 -14.11 -14.80 2.56
C TYR A 201 -13.49 -16.10 2.03
N GLN A 202 -12.43 -15.95 1.27
CA GLN A 202 -11.60 -17.03 0.73
C GLN A 202 -10.19 -16.95 1.33
N GLU A 203 -9.52 -18.09 1.54
CA GLU A 203 -8.09 -18.19 1.87
C GLU A 203 -7.27 -18.51 0.62
#